data_52bb018ba0646b3d0c0bdd8e4182c016
#
_entry.id   52bb018ba0646b3d0c0bdd8e4182c016
#
_cell.length_a   1.000
_cell.length_b   1.000
_cell.length_c   1.000
_cell.angle_alpha   90.00
_cell.angle_beta   90.00
_cell.angle_gamma   90.00
#
_symmetry.space_group_name_H-M   'P 1'
#
loop_
_entity.id
_entity.type
_entity.pdbx_description
1 polymer ?
#
loop_
_entity_poly.entity_id
_entity_poly.type
_entity_poly.pdbx_seq_one_letter_code
_entity_poly.pdbx_strand_id
1 'polypeptide(L)'
;GPPAGALAVDLGTGGGIPGLVLATLTMCRWVLVDRGERRGSFLRWAVRRLGLRDRVEVVVADAVEVGRGPLRGKANLVTARSFAPPGPTVECGAPLLLPGGFLVVSEPPAETGGRAGRWEDGGLRAMGLEDWGGWHTGQAGYRAMQLVADCPNRFPRRFSRQISDPLIQG
;
A
#
# COMPACT_ATOMS: atom_id res chain seq x y z
N GLY A 1 -3.41 3.00 -15.85
CA GLY A 1 -2.28 2.94 -14.90
C GLY A 1 -1.75 4.34 -14.58
N PRO A 2 -0.96 4.51 -13.52
CA PRO A 2 -0.40 5.81 -13.19
C PRO A 2 0.53 6.30 -14.31
N PRO A 3 0.66 7.63 -14.50
CA PRO A 3 1.49 8.19 -15.56
C PRO A 3 2.98 7.88 -15.35
N ALA A 4 3.75 7.98 -16.45
CA ALA A 4 5.20 7.83 -16.37
C ALA A 4 5.82 8.83 -15.37
N GLY A 5 6.74 8.37 -14.54
CA GLY A 5 7.36 9.16 -13.48
C GLY A 5 6.52 9.35 -12.22
N ALA A 6 5.27 8.87 -12.19
CA ALA A 6 4.47 8.85 -10.98
C ALA A 6 5.16 8.03 -9.88
N LEU A 7 4.97 8.43 -8.62
CA LEU A 7 5.50 7.69 -7.48
C LEU A 7 4.53 6.61 -7.03
N ALA A 8 5.02 5.39 -6.93
CA ALA A 8 4.30 4.25 -6.37
C ALA A 8 5.06 3.68 -5.15
N VAL A 9 4.33 3.26 -4.14
CA VAL A 9 4.89 2.65 -2.92
C VAL A 9 4.24 1.29 -2.71
N ASP A 10 5.06 0.24 -2.50
CA ASP A 10 4.58 -1.10 -2.15
C ASP A 10 4.85 -1.37 -0.66
N LEU A 11 3.78 -1.43 0.14
CA LEU A 11 3.87 -1.64 1.58
C LEU A 11 3.96 -3.11 1.93
N GLY A 12 4.99 -3.48 2.71
CA GLY A 12 5.23 -4.86 3.08
C GLY A 12 5.54 -5.72 1.87
N THR A 13 6.38 -5.22 0.98
CA THR A 13 6.67 -5.81 -0.34
C THR A 13 7.21 -7.24 -0.27
N GLY A 14 7.77 -7.66 0.87
CA GLY A 14 8.30 -9.01 1.07
C GLY A 14 9.37 -9.37 0.04
N GLY A 15 9.11 -10.38 -0.78
CA GLY A 15 9.96 -10.76 -1.92
C GLY A 15 9.80 -9.90 -3.17
N GLY A 16 9.11 -8.75 -3.08
CA GLY A 16 8.95 -7.83 -4.20
C GLY A 16 7.64 -8.01 -4.98
N ILE A 17 6.64 -8.64 -4.39
CA ILE A 17 5.36 -8.85 -5.06
C ILE A 17 4.25 -8.09 -4.31
N PRO A 18 3.55 -7.16 -4.99
CA PRO A 18 3.59 -6.91 -6.44
C PRO A 18 4.61 -5.87 -6.91
N GLY A 19 5.21 -5.08 -6.00
CA GLY A 19 5.93 -3.86 -6.35
C GLY A 19 7.08 -4.04 -7.33
N LEU A 20 7.98 -4.99 -7.11
CA LEU A 20 9.13 -5.24 -7.99
C LEU A 20 8.66 -5.73 -9.38
N VAL A 21 7.63 -6.57 -9.43
CA VAL A 21 7.04 -7.04 -10.69
C VAL A 21 6.42 -5.87 -11.45
N LEU A 22 5.62 -5.05 -10.77
CA LEU A 22 5.00 -3.87 -11.39
C LEU A 22 6.05 -2.85 -11.86
N ALA A 23 7.16 -2.74 -11.17
CA ALA A 23 8.26 -1.88 -11.58
C ALA A 23 8.88 -2.31 -12.90
N THR A 24 8.84 -3.59 -13.27
CA THR A 24 9.28 -4.06 -14.59
C THR A 24 8.28 -3.76 -15.69
N LEU A 25 7.00 -3.58 -15.35
CA LEU A 25 5.90 -3.42 -16.29
C LEU A 25 5.42 -1.96 -16.44
N THR A 26 5.93 -1.05 -15.62
CA THR A 26 5.51 0.35 -15.59
C THR A 26 6.71 1.29 -15.65
N MET A 27 6.47 2.55 -16.02
CA MET A 27 7.48 3.61 -15.99
C MET A 27 7.39 4.47 -14.72
N CYS A 28 6.75 3.96 -13.68
CA CYS A 28 6.68 4.62 -12.39
C CYS A 28 8.02 4.57 -11.64
N ARG A 29 8.21 5.52 -10.75
CA ARG A 29 9.20 5.40 -9.67
C ARG A 29 8.58 4.57 -8.56
N TRP A 30 9.28 3.56 -8.09
CA TRP A 30 8.81 2.66 -7.05
C TRP A 30 9.63 2.77 -5.78
N VAL A 31 8.95 2.78 -4.64
CA VAL A 31 9.55 2.57 -3.32
C VAL A 31 9.02 1.28 -2.75
N LEU A 32 9.92 0.33 -2.52
CA LEU A 32 9.61 -0.98 -1.96
C LEU A 32 9.90 -0.94 -0.46
N VAL A 33 8.87 -1.03 0.36
CA VAL A 33 8.97 -0.93 1.83
C VAL A 33 8.82 -2.30 2.46
N ASP A 34 9.79 -2.69 3.26
CA ASP A 34 9.72 -3.87 4.13
C ASP A 34 10.56 -3.63 5.39
N ARG A 35 10.15 -4.15 6.53
CA ARG A 35 10.92 -4.02 7.79
C ARG A 35 12.05 -5.03 7.93
N GLY A 36 12.08 -6.06 7.09
CA GLY A 36 13.05 -7.16 7.17
C GLY A 36 14.36 -6.85 6.46
N GLU A 37 15.48 -6.85 7.18
CA GLU A 37 16.83 -6.61 6.64
C GLU A 37 17.22 -7.62 5.54
N ARG A 38 16.91 -8.89 5.74
CA ARG A 38 17.19 -9.95 4.74
C ARG A 38 16.41 -9.73 3.45
N ARG A 39 15.12 -9.40 3.57
CA ARG A 39 14.29 -9.08 2.41
C ARG A 39 14.80 -7.83 1.70
N GLY A 40 15.18 -6.81 2.46
CA GLY A 40 15.78 -5.59 1.91
C GLY A 40 17.05 -5.87 1.12
N SER A 41 17.95 -6.73 1.62
CA SER A 41 19.17 -7.13 0.91
C SER A 41 18.86 -7.87 -0.39
N PHE A 42 17.92 -8.80 -0.37
CA PHE A 42 17.44 -9.50 -1.56
C PHE A 42 16.84 -8.53 -2.59
N LEU A 43 15.99 -7.62 -2.15
CA LEU A 43 15.34 -6.64 -3.03
C LEU A 43 16.37 -5.72 -3.70
N ARG A 44 17.35 -5.23 -2.96
CA ARG A 44 18.44 -4.41 -3.53
C ARG A 44 19.25 -5.18 -4.55
N TRP A 45 19.53 -6.46 -4.30
CA TRP A 45 20.19 -7.34 -5.26
C TRP A 45 19.32 -7.50 -6.52
N ALA A 46 18.01 -7.78 -6.37
CA ALA A 46 17.08 -7.96 -7.49
C ALA A 46 16.92 -6.67 -8.32
N VAL A 47 16.79 -5.52 -7.67
CA VAL A 47 16.74 -4.21 -8.34
C VAL A 47 17.98 -3.97 -9.21
N ARG A 48 19.18 -4.32 -8.71
CA ARG A 48 20.41 -4.24 -9.49
C ARG A 48 20.42 -5.19 -10.68
N ARG A 49 20.02 -6.45 -10.45
CA ARG A 49 19.99 -7.49 -11.49
C ARG A 49 19.01 -7.17 -12.62
N LEU A 50 17.92 -6.51 -12.30
CA LEU A 50 16.88 -6.11 -13.27
C LEU A 50 17.16 -4.73 -13.93
N GLY A 51 18.26 -4.06 -13.58
CA GLY A 51 18.58 -2.74 -14.14
C GLY A 51 17.61 -1.63 -13.73
N LEU A 52 17.00 -1.73 -12.54
CA LEU A 52 15.94 -0.82 -12.09
C LEU A 52 16.41 0.26 -11.12
N ARG A 53 17.73 0.42 -10.90
CA ARG A 53 18.30 1.33 -9.89
C ARG A 53 17.84 2.78 -10.02
N ASP A 54 17.62 3.25 -11.23
CA ASP A 54 17.31 4.66 -11.49
C ASP A 54 15.88 5.03 -11.08
N ARG A 55 15.00 4.03 -10.85
CA ARG A 55 13.59 4.27 -10.55
C ARG A 55 12.98 3.38 -9.48
N VAL A 56 13.76 2.49 -8.86
CA VAL A 56 13.30 1.65 -7.75
C VAL A 56 14.22 1.83 -6.55
N GLU A 57 13.65 2.26 -5.46
CA GLU A 57 14.30 2.39 -4.15
C GLU A 57 13.77 1.33 -3.19
N VAL A 58 14.65 0.77 -2.37
CA VAL A 58 14.30 -0.18 -1.31
C VAL A 58 14.48 0.52 0.05
N VAL A 59 13.41 0.58 0.82
CA VAL A 59 13.38 1.17 2.16
C VAL A 59 13.12 0.09 3.20
N VAL A 60 14.11 -0.17 4.06
CA VAL A 60 13.97 -1.06 5.21
C VAL A 60 13.53 -0.24 6.41
N ALA A 61 12.23 -0.23 6.67
CA ALA A 61 11.60 0.55 7.73
C ALA A 61 10.22 0.01 8.08
N ASP A 62 9.71 0.40 9.24
CA ASP A 62 8.33 0.18 9.63
C ASP A 62 7.38 1.08 8.81
N ALA A 63 6.23 0.54 8.39
CA ALA A 63 5.27 1.28 7.58
C ALA A 63 4.71 2.53 8.29
N VAL A 64 4.57 2.50 9.61
CA VAL A 64 4.15 3.67 10.40
C VAL A 64 5.18 4.79 10.31
N GLU A 65 6.46 4.46 10.41
CA GLU A 65 7.56 5.44 10.28
C GLU A 65 7.58 6.03 8.85
N VAL A 66 7.42 5.20 7.85
CA VAL A 66 7.34 5.64 6.44
C VAL A 66 6.17 6.60 6.22
N GLY A 67 4.99 6.30 6.77
CA GLY A 67 3.79 7.16 6.68
C GLY A 67 3.91 8.49 7.42
N ARG A 68 4.86 8.62 8.33
CA ARG A 68 5.18 9.87 9.06
C ARG A 68 6.38 10.61 8.48
N GLY A 69 7.10 9.98 7.58
CA GLY A 69 8.33 10.49 6.99
C GLY A 69 8.15 11.28 5.70
N PRO A 70 9.23 11.44 4.92
CA PRO A 70 9.25 12.28 3.72
C PRO A 70 8.32 11.82 2.59
N LEU A 71 7.89 10.56 2.59
CA LEU A 71 6.97 10.03 1.57
C LEU A 71 5.51 10.39 1.83
N ARG A 72 5.20 10.98 2.99
CA ARG A 72 3.83 11.41 3.30
C ARG A 72 3.28 12.34 2.23
N GLY A 73 2.08 12.01 1.71
CA GLY A 73 1.37 12.81 0.72
C GLY A 73 2.03 12.87 -0.66
N LYS A 74 2.90 11.91 -1.00
CA LYS A 74 3.68 11.95 -2.24
C LYS A 74 3.30 10.90 -3.28
N ALA A 75 2.66 9.79 -2.87
CA ALA A 75 2.42 8.66 -3.75
C ALA A 75 1.15 8.83 -4.61
N ASN A 76 1.28 8.59 -5.89
CA ASN A 76 0.13 8.44 -6.81
C ASN A 76 -0.56 7.09 -6.62
N LEU A 77 0.21 6.07 -6.23
CA LEU A 77 -0.25 4.71 -6.02
C LEU A 77 0.42 4.12 -4.78
N VAL A 78 -0.36 3.49 -3.93
CA VAL A 78 0.13 2.60 -2.87
C VAL A 78 -0.46 1.22 -3.11
N THR A 79 0.39 0.19 -3.09
CA THR A 79 -0.04 -1.21 -3.16
C THR A 79 0.23 -1.91 -1.82
N ALA A 80 -0.65 -2.84 -1.45
CA ALA A 80 -0.45 -3.70 -0.30
C ALA A 80 -1.03 -5.09 -0.58
N ARG A 81 -0.20 -6.12 -0.40
CA ARG A 81 -0.60 -7.52 -0.54
C ARG A 81 -0.25 -8.27 0.73
N SER A 82 -1.26 -8.86 1.38
CA SER A 82 -1.04 -9.63 2.62
C SER A 82 -0.22 -8.87 3.67
N PHE A 83 -0.38 -7.54 3.71
CA PHE A 83 0.38 -6.65 4.57
C PHE A 83 -0.12 -6.71 6.03
N ALA A 84 -1.42 -6.50 6.22
CA ALA A 84 -2.08 -6.46 7.53
C ALA A 84 -3.60 -6.62 7.34
N PRO A 85 -4.38 -6.71 8.41
CA PRO A 85 -5.84 -6.59 8.35
C PRO A 85 -6.27 -5.26 7.68
N PRO A 86 -7.54 -5.13 7.23
CA PRO A 86 -8.02 -3.94 6.52
C PRO A 86 -7.74 -2.61 7.23
N GLY A 87 -8.06 -2.49 8.50
CA GLY A 87 -7.85 -1.26 9.27
C GLY A 87 -6.40 -0.77 9.24
N PRO A 88 -5.44 -1.57 9.72
CA PRO A 88 -4.01 -1.23 9.64
C PRO A 88 -3.49 -0.99 8.22
N THR A 89 -3.97 -1.73 7.23
CA THR A 89 -3.56 -1.56 5.83
C THR A 89 -3.91 -0.17 5.31
N VAL A 90 -5.16 0.27 5.48
CA VAL A 90 -5.57 1.61 5.05
C VAL A 90 -4.94 2.71 5.88
N GLU A 91 -4.74 2.49 7.18
CA GLU A 91 -4.13 3.47 8.08
C GLU A 91 -2.64 3.70 7.77
N CYS A 92 -1.93 2.69 7.28
CA CYS A 92 -0.55 2.86 6.80
C CYS A 92 -0.49 3.37 5.35
N GLY A 93 -1.48 3.06 4.51
CA GLY A 93 -1.49 3.43 3.09
C GLY A 93 -1.97 4.84 2.81
N ALA A 94 -3.08 5.27 3.42
CA ALA A 94 -3.69 6.58 3.17
C ALA A 94 -2.74 7.77 3.37
N PRO A 95 -1.92 7.82 4.45
CA PRO A 95 -1.02 8.93 4.68
C PRO A 95 0.02 9.15 3.58
N LEU A 96 0.36 8.13 2.82
CA LEU A 96 1.35 8.20 1.74
C LEU A 96 0.79 8.82 0.46
N LEU A 97 -0.53 8.77 0.27
CA LEU A 97 -1.18 9.21 -0.96
C LEU A 97 -1.19 10.73 -1.10
N LEU A 98 -0.90 11.20 -2.30
CA LEU A 98 -1.25 12.56 -2.71
C LEU A 98 -2.76 12.65 -3.00
N PRO A 99 -3.36 13.86 -3.01
CA PRO A 99 -4.77 14.03 -3.38
C PRO A 99 -5.09 13.40 -4.74
N GLY A 100 -6.13 12.56 -4.79
CA GLY A 100 -6.51 11.80 -5.99
C GLY A 100 -5.73 10.50 -6.20
N GLY A 101 -4.73 10.21 -5.37
CA GLY A 101 -3.97 8.95 -5.42
C GLY A 101 -4.79 7.74 -4.99
N PHE A 102 -4.34 6.55 -5.38
CA PHE A 102 -5.05 5.30 -5.12
C PHE A 102 -4.27 4.36 -4.20
N LEU A 103 -4.98 3.77 -3.25
CA LEU A 103 -4.56 2.57 -2.53
C LEU A 103 -5.20 1.35 -3.19
N VAL A 104 -4.38 0.40 -3.62
CA VAL A 104 -4.83 -0.87 -4.20
C VAL A 104 -4.37 -2.02 -3.32
N VAL A 105 -5.33 -2.82 -2.86
CA VAL A 105 -5.07 -3.95 -1.97
C VAL A 105 -5.49 -5.26 -2.60
N SER A 106 -4.82 -6.35 -2.23
CA SER A 106 -5.29 -7.70 -2.55
C SER A 106 -6.40 -8.11 -1.60
N GLU A 107 -7.41 -8.79 -2.13
CA GLU A 107 -8.49 -9.41 -1.39
C GLU A 107 -8.27 -10.91 -1.23
N PRO A 108 -8.72 -11.52 -0.13
CA PRO A 108 -8.77 -12.98 -0.03
C PRO A 108 -9.61 -13.58 -1.17
N PRO A 109 -9.33 -14.81 -1.59
CA PRO A 109 -10.19 -15.52 -2.53
C PRO A 109 -11.65 -15.54 -2.05
N ALA A 110 -12.61 -15.43 -2.98
CA ALA A 110 -14.04 -15.39 -2.66
C ALA A 110 -14.50 -16.60 -1.83
N GLU A 111 -13.91 -17.74 -2.05
CA GLU A 111 -14.20 -19.00 -1.33
C GLU A 111 -13.80 -18.99 0.15
N THR A 112 -12.86 -18.13 0.55
CA THR A 112 -12.40 -17.99 1.93
C THR A 112 -13.13 -16.90 2.73
N GLY A 113 -14.25 -16.36 2.21
CA GLY A 113 -15.12 -15.45 2.92
C GLY A 113 -14.78 -13.98 2.78
N GLY A 114 -14.50 -13.54 1.57
CA GLY A 114 -14.49 -12.11 1.23
C GLY A 114 -15.88 -11.53 1.57
N ARG A 115 -16.04 -11.01 2.81
CA ARG A 115 -17.32 -10.49 3.28
C ARG A 115 -17.63 -9.18 2.58
N ALA A 116 -18.81 -9.06 2.00
CA ALA A 116 -19.41 -7.77 1.71
C ALA A 116 -19.38 -6.94 3.00
N GLY A 117 -18.81 -5.71 2.95
CA GLY A 117 -18.66 -4.85 4.14
C GLY A 117 -17.32 -4.97 4.87
N ARG A 118 -16.34 -5.73 4.36
CA ARG A 118 -14.99 -5.78 4.95
C ARG A 118 -14.31 -4.40 5.01
N TRP A 119 -14.66 -3.50 4.12
CA TRP A 119 -14.13 -2.14 4.03
C TRP A 119 -15.23 -1.14 4.40
N GLU A 120 -15.36 -0.87 5.70
CA GLU A 120 -16.39 0.02 6.22
C GLU A 120 -16.16 1.47 5.81
N ASP A 121 -17.15 2.09 5.19
CA ASP A 121 -17.09 3.47 4.69
C ASP A 121 -16.70 4.50 5.75
N GLY A 122 -17.19 4.34 6.98
CA GLY A 122 -16.89 5.26 8.07
C GLY A 122 -15.40 5.32 8.41
N GLY A 123 -14.74 4.16 8.47
CA GLY A 123 -13.30 4.07 8.70
C GLY A 123 -12.48 4.61 7.53
N LEU A 124 -12.91 4.35 6.30
CA LEU A 124 -12.26 4.90 5.10
C LEU A 124 -12.36 6.43 5.07
N ARG A 125 -13.55 6.99 5.29
CA ARG A 125 -13.78 8.44 5.31
C ARG A 125 -13.00 9.15 6.40
N ALA A 126 -12.81 8.53 7.56
CA ALA A 126 -11.99 9.08 8.65
C ALA A 126 -10.54 9.36 8.22
N MET A 127 -10.05 8.64 7.20
CA MET A 127 -8.71 8.79 6.64
C MET A 127 -8.68 9.52 5.30
N GLY A 128 -9.81 10.04 4.85
CA GLY A 128 -9.96 10.76 3.57
C GLY A 128 -10.12 9.85 2.35
N LEU A 129 -10.39 8.56 2.55
CA LEU A 129 -10.54 7.59 1.48
C LEU A 129 -12.00 7.37 1.10
N GLU A 130 -12.22 7.10 -0.18
CA GLU A 130 -13.48 6.62 -0.76
C GLU A 130 -13.24 5.28 -1.46
N ASP A 131 -14.17 4.35 -1.27
CA ASP A 131 -14.12 3.05 -1.91
C ASP A 131 -14.46 3.17 -3.40
N TRP A 132 -13.58 2.68 -4.26
CA TRP A 132 -13.77 2.59 -5.71
C TRP A 132 -14.24 1.23 -6.18
N GLY A 133 -14.43 0.29 -5.26
CA GLY A 133 -14.88 -1.06 -5.54
C GLY A 133 -13.76 -2.07 -5.75
N GLY A 134 -14.19 -3.31 -5.91
CA GLY A 134 -13.30 -4.45 -6.11
C GLY A 134 -13.47 -5.08 -7.48
N TRP A 135 -12.45 -5.82 -7.90
CA TRP A 135 -12.49 -6.64 -9.11
C TRP A 135 -11.71 -7.94 -8.90
N HIS A 136 -11.91 -8.89 -9.80
CA HIS A 136 -11.19 -10.17 -9.79
C HIS A 136 -10.49 -10.41 -11.12
N THR A 137 -9.34 -11.08 -11.06
CA THR A 137 -8.62 -11.59 -12.22
C THR A 137 -8.27 -13.04 -11.92
N GLY A 138 -8.97 -13.98 -12.52
CA GLY A 138 -8.92 -15.39 -12.11
C GLY A 138 -9.40 -15.54 -10.66
N GLN A 139 -8.57 -16.17 -9.81
CA GLN A 139 -8.87 -16.33 -8.38
C GLN A 139 -8.39 -15.16 -7.51
N ALA A 140 -7.65 -14.22 -8.06
CA ALA A 140 -7.12 -13.08 -7.33
C ALA A 140 -8.14 -11.95 -7.27
N GLY A 141 -8.45 -11.48 -6.08
CA GLY A 141 -9.30 -10.33 -5.82
C GLY A 141 -8.49 -9.09 -5.46
N TYR A 142 -9.00 -7.94 -5.84
CA TYR A 142 -8.42 -6.64 -5.57
C TYR A 142 -9.49 -5.61 -5.23
N ARG A 143 -9.09 -4.56 -4.51
CA ARG A 143 -9.93 -3.41 -4.23
C ARG A 143 -9.11 -2.13 -4.32
N ALA A 144 -9.72 -1.08 -4.85
CA ALA A 144 -9.12 0.24 -4.92
C ALA A 144 -9.89 1.23 -4.03
N MET A 145 -9.15 2.14 -3.41
CA MET A 145 -9.67 3.27 -2.64
C MET A 145 -8.94 4.52 -3.10
N GLN A 146 -9.64 5.63 -3.23
CA GLN A 146 -9.05 6.91 -3.66
C GLN A 146 -8.98 7.89 -2.50
N LEU A 147 -7.87 8.62 -2.38
CA LEU A 147 -7.79 9.74 -1.45
C LEU A 147 -8.53 10.94 -2.03
N VAL A 148 -9.70 11.26 -1.45
CA VAL A 148 -10.59 12.35 -1.90
C VAL A 148 -10.61 13.53 -0.95
N ALA A 149 -10.05 13.38 0.25
CA ALA A 149 -9.87 14.43 1.24
C ALA A 149 -8.54 14.23 1.97
N ASP A 150 -8.02 15.27 2.61
CA ASP A 150 -6.75 15.20 3.33
C ASP A 150 -6.78 14.12 4.41
N CYS A 151 -5.76 13.25 4.42
CA CYS A 151 -5.57 12.29 5.49
C CYS A 151 -5.12 13.04 6.76
N PRO A 152 -5.88 12.96 7.89
CA PRO A 152 -5.53 13.66 9.11
C PRO A 152 -4.12 13.34 9.61
N ASN A 153 -3.43 14.34 10.19
CA ASN A 153 -2.04 14.21 10.66
C ASN A 153 -1.86 13.21 11.81
N ARG A 154 -2.93 12.85 12.52
CA ARG A 154 -2.89 11.80 13.55
C ARG A 154 -2.60 10.40 12.99
N PHE A 155 -2.81 10.19 11.69
CA PHE A 155 -2.52 8.92 11.02
C PHE A 155 -1.14 8.93 10.33
N PRO A 156 -0.45 7.79 10.30
CA PRO A 156 -0.80 6.53 10.97
C PRO A 156 -0.56 6.62 12.48
N ARG A 157 -1.43 5.99 13.26
CA ARG A 157 -1.21 5.77 14.70
C ARG A 157 -0.15 4.68 14.89
N ARG A 158 0.33 4.48 16.13
CA ARG A 158 1.21 3.35 16.45
C ARG A 158 0.53 2.03 16.05
N PHE A 159 1.28 1.08 15.51
CA PHE A 159 0.72 -0.17 15.00
C PHE A 159 -0.06 -0.96 16.07
N SER A 160 0.42 -0.96 17.32
CA SER A 160 -0.31 -1.57 18.43
C SER A 160 -1.72 -0.99 18.62
N ARG A 161 -1.88 0.33 18.42
CA ARG A 161 -3.20 0.98 18.49
C ARG A 161 -4.08 0.63 17.30
N GLN A 162 -3.51 0.50 16.13
CA GLN A 162 -4.23 0.08 14.92
C GLN A 162 -4.83 -1.32 15.09
N ILE A 163 -4.12 -2.22 15.76
CA ILE A 163 -4.59 -3.59 16.03
C ILE A 163 -5.61 -3.63 17.16
N SER A 164 -5.36 -2.92 18.29
CA SER A 164 -6.25 -2.95 19.47
C SER A 164 -7.55 -2.17 19.29
N ASP A 165 -7.56 -1.18 18.41
CA ASP A 165 -8.68 -0.27 18.18
C ASP A 165 -8.72 0.10 16.68
N PRO A 166 -9.02 -0.88 15.80
CA PRO A 166 -9.02 -0.65 14.37
C PRO A 166 -10.17 0.26 13.95
N LEU A 167 -9.90 1.14 12.96
CA LEU A 167 -10.94 2.00 12.38
C LEU A 167 -11.86 1.26 11.42
N ILE A 168 -11.42 0.11 10.96
CA ILE A 168 -12.18 -0.81 10.11
C ILE A 168 -12.08 -2.18 10.75
N GLN A 169 -13.24 -2.75 11.07
CA GLN A 169 -13.40 -4.10 11.61
C GLN A 169 -13.50 -5.08 10.43
N GLY A 170 -12.40 -5.66 10.02
CA GLY A 170 -12.37 -6.56 8.85
C GLY A 170 -12.15 -8.01 9.19
#